data_19d94f0ff2bb1330acb0dfe6a5e0af20
#
_entry.id   19d94f0ff2bb1330acb0dfe6a5e0af20
#
_cell.length_a   1.000
_cell.length_b   1.000
_cell.length_c   1.000
_cell.angle_alpha   90.00
_cell.angle_beta   90.00
_cell.angle_gamma   90.00
#
_symmetry.space_group_name_H-M   'P 1'
#
loop_
_entity.id
_entity.type
_entity.pdbx_description
1 polymer ?
#
loop_
_entity_poly.entity_id
_entity_poly.type
_entity_poly.pdbx_seq_one_letter_code
_entity_poly.pdbx_strand_id
1 'polypeptide(L)'
;MDVTYRHLNDFFDYLPAPIIIQASPDDPISRAFEEIVREMTAPRPGTGAMLAALFQQCFIELLRRQGTGDQCALEWLSALDDPRLSGVIDDIMEHPEEHYTLDLLAEKCMMSRTTFSERFHKAFGRPAMDFVREVRLRGAARMLKQSQEPIKTIARRVGYASRSNFSHAFTEFFGVAPAEYRSTDTAQGT
;
A
#
# COMPACT_ATOMS: atom_id res chain seq x y z
N MET A 1 22.63 5.01 4.86
CA MET A 1 21.63 3.94 4.76
C MET A 1 20.29 4.64 4.61
N ASP A 2 20.01 5.06 3.35
CA ASP A 2 18.81 5.85 3.01
C ASP A 2 17.77 4.85 2.49
N VAL A 3 17.00 4.27 3.39
CA VAL A 3 15.78 3.57 3.02
C VAL A 3 14.77 4.66 2.70
N THR A 4 14.56 4.87 1.43
CA THR A 4 13.66 5.90 0.91
C THR A 4 12.23 5.49 1.21
N TYR A 5 11.68 5.92 2.35
CA TYR A 5 10.26 5.75 2.73
C TYR A 5 9.28 6.53 1.82
N ARG A 6 9.59 6.69 0.53
CA ARG A 6 8.79 7.48 -0.42
C ARG A 6 7.37 6.94 -0.61
N HIS A 7 7.16 5.64 -0.43
CA HIS A 7 5.89 4.97 -0.71
C HIS A 7 5.20 4.38 0.52
N LEU A 8 5.67 4.67 1.74
CA LEU A 8 5.08 4.12 2.96
C LEU A 8 3.58 4.42 3.08
N ASN A 9 3.14 5.63 2.76
CA ASN A 9 1.72 5.98 2.83
C ASN A 9 0.88 5.17 1.83
N ASP A 10 1.40 4.96 0.62
CA ASP A 10 0.73 4.15 -0.41
C ASP A 10 0.77 2.66 -0.06
N PHE A 11 1.83 2.21 0.64
CA PHE A 11 2.02 0.83 1.03
C PHE A 11 0.99 0.35 2.07
N PHE A 12 0.55 1.21 2.98
CA PHE A 12 -0.49 0.85 3.97
C PHE A 12 -1.81 0.43 3.32
N ASP A 13 -2.11 0.93 2.13
CA ASP A 13 -3.29 0.53 1.37
C ASP A 13 -3.25 -0.94 0.91
N TYR A 14 -2.06 -1.57 0.93
CA TYR A 14 -1.85 -2.94 0.47
C TYR A 14 -1.70 -3.96 1.60
N LEU A 15 -1.85 -3.54 2.87
CA LEU A 15 -1.80 -4.46 4.00
C LEU A 15 -2.99 -5.43 3.97
N PRO A 16 -2.79 -6.73 4.28
CA PRO A 16 -3.83 -7.75 4.15
C PRO A 16 -4.97 -7.60 5.16
N ALA A 17 -4.73 -6.92 6.28
CA ALA A 17 -5.73 -6.71 7.33
C ALA A 17 -5.41 -5.44 8.15
N PRO A 18 -6.43 -4.80 8.77
CA PRO A 18 -6.18 -3.73 9.71
C PRO A 18 -5.41 -4.24 10.93
N ILE A 19 -4.41 -3.48 11.37
CA ILE A 19 -3.70 -3.79 12.61
C ILE A 19 -4.54 -3.28 13.77
N ILE A 20 -5.05 -4.21 14.59
CA ILE A 20 -5.84 -3.89 15.78
C ILE A 20 -4.95 -4.12 17.01
N ILE A 21 -4.77 -3.10 17.82
CA ILE A 21 -4.04 -3.18 19.09
C ILE A 21 -4.91 -2.75 20.24
N GLN A 22 -4.70 -3.36 21.40
CA GLN A 22 -5.21 -2.84 22.66
C GLN A 22 -4.12 -2.01 23.33
N ALA A 23 -4.42 -0.75 23.64
CA ALA A 23 -3.51 0.17 24.29
C ALA A 23 -4.13 0.70 25.59
N SER A 24 -3.34 0.73 26.68
CA SER A 24 -3.75 1.37 27.93
C SER A 24 -3.60 2.90 27.82
N PRO A 25 -4.24 3.69 28.70
CA PRO A 25 -4.08 5.15 28.69
C PRO A 25 -2.63 5.63 28.84
N ASP A 26 -1.80 4.90 29.57
CA ASP A 26 -0.38 5.23 29.79
C ASP A 26 0.54 4.79 28.66
N ASP A 27 -0.02 4.18 27.66
CA ASP A 27 0.70 3.64 26.51
C ASP A 27 1.28 4.75 25.63
N PRO A 28 2.53 4.62 25.13
CA PRO A 28 3.12 5.58 24.20
C PRO A 28 2.26 5.86 22.96
N ILE A 29 1.55 4.84 22.44
CA ILE A 29 0.65 5.01 21.30
C ILE A 29 -0.57 5.82 21.68
N SER A 30 -1.19 5.57 22.86
CA SER A 30 -2.34 6.34 23.34
C SER A 30 -1.97 7.81 23.52
N ARG A 31 -0.81 8.09 24.10
CA ARG A 31 -0.32 9.48 24.26
C ARG A 31 -0.06 10.15 22.91
N ALA A 32 0.55 9.45 21.96
CA ALA A 32 0.76 9.99 20.62
C ALA A 32 -0.57 10.27 19.90
N PHE A 33 -1.57 9.41 20.07
CA PHE A 33 -2.91 9.64 19.52
C PHE A 33 -3.60 10.86 20.14
N GLU A 34 -3.50 11.07 21.45
CA GLU A 34 -4.01 12.26 22.11
C GLU A 34 -3.35 13.55 21.59
N GLU A 35 -2.03 13.51 21.35
CA GLU A 35 -1.31 14.64 20.76
C GLU A 35 -1.75 14.88 19.31
N ILE A 36 -1.96 13.82 18.50
CA ILE A 36 -2.51 13.94 17.15
C ILE A 36 -3.86 14.64 17.17
N VAL A 37 -4.79 14.21 18.05
CA VAL A 37 -6.11 14.81 18.16
C VAL A 37 -6.00 16.27 18.60
N ARG A 38 -5.11 16.59 19.54
CA ARG A 38 -4.87 17.97 20.01
C ARG A 38 -4.33 18.86 18.89
N GLU A 39 -3.35 18.38 18.13
CA GLU A 39 -2.76 19.13 17.04
C GLU A 39 -3.73 19.34 15.86
N MET A 40 -4.60 18.35 15.59
CA MET A 40 -5.67 18.48 14.59
C MET A 40 -6.78 19.46 15.02
N THR A 41 -7.07 19.54 16.33
CA THR A 41 -8.14 20.40 16.86
C THR A 41 -7.72 21.88 16.93
N ALA A 42 -6.43 22.14 17.12
CA ALA A 42 -5.87 23.51 17.22
C ALA A 42 -4.61 23.62 16.32
N PRO A 43 -4.76 23.71 15.00
CA PRO A 43 -3.63 23.78 14.06
C PRO A 43 -2.76 25.02 14.29
N ARG A 44 -1.43 24.84 14.24
CA ARG A 44 -0.39 25.86 14.39
C ARG A 44 0.63 25.80 13.26
N PRO A 45 1.48 26.82 13.06
CA PRO A 45 2.59 26.68 12.14
C PRO A 45 3.43 25.44 12.50
N GLY A 46 3.61 24.53 11.54
CA GLY A 46 4.31 23.27 11.75
C GLY A 46 3.44 22.05 12.08
N THR A 47 2.10 22.21 12.21
CA THR A 47 1.15 21.08 12.43
C THR A 47 1.40 19.90 11.51
N GLY A 48 1.60 20.12 10.22
CA GLY A 48 1.87 19.01 9.28
C GLY A 48 3.12 18.21 9.63
N ALA A 49 4.20 18.87 10.00
CA ALA A 49 5.43 18.21 10.43
C ALA A 49 5.27 17.49 11.78
N MET A 50 4.52 18.09 12.71
CA MET A 50 4.21 17.48 14.01
C MET A 50 3.39 16.20 13.82
N LEU A 51 2.31 16.26 13.03
CA LEU A 51 1.49 15.08 12.73
C LEU A 51 2.32 13.96 12.09
N ALA A 52 3.19 14.28 11.11
CA ALA A 52 4.07 13.31 10.49
C ALA A 52 4.98 12.61 11.52
N ALA A 53 5.58 13.37 12.45
CA ALA A 53 6.42 12.83 13.52
C ALA A 53 5.65 11.93 14.49
N LEU A 54 4.43 12.34 14.87
CA LEU A 54 3.57 11.57 15.77
C LEU A 54 3.08 10.27 15.12
N PHE A 55 2.70 10.30 13.85
CA PHE A 55 2.36 9.10 13.10
C PHE A 55 3.56 8.15 12.97
N GLN A 56 4.76 8.70 12.71
CA GLN A 56 5.98 7.90 12.68
C GLN A 56 6.28 7.26 14.04
N GLN A 57 6.09 7.98 15.14
CA GLN A 57 6.21 7.42 16.49
C GLN A 57 5.23 6.28 16.72
N CYS A 58 3.93 6.47 16.41
CA CYS A 58 2.92 5.42 16.52
C CYS A 58 3.34 4.18 15.72
N PHE A 59 3.85 4.37 14.52
CA PHE A 59 4.31 3.29 13.65
C PHE A 59 5.48 2.52 14.28
N ILE A 60 6.51 3.22 14.78
CA ILE A 60 7.66 2.59 15.44
C ILE A 60 7.20 1.79 16.67
N GLU A 61 6.28 2.32 17.48
CA GLU A 61 5.76 1.60 18.64
C GLU A 61 4.95 0.36 18.25
N LEU A 62 4.18 0.44 17.17
CA LEU A 62 3.52 -0.74 16.58
C LEU A 62 4.53 -1.81 16.18
N LEU A 63 5.62 -1.42 15.49
CA LEU A 63 6.67 -2.33 15.09
C LEU A 63 7.33 -3.03 16.29
N ARG A 64 7.65 -2.27 17.32
CA ARG A 64 8.30 -2.80 18.54
C ARG A 64 7.45 -3.84 19.26
N ARG A 65 6.13 -3.69 19.24
CA ARG A 65 5.20 -4.63 19.92
C ARG A 65 5.02 -5.93 19.18
N GLN A 66 5.03 -5.88 17.86
CA GLN A 66 4.81 -7.07 17.05
C GLN A 66 6.02 -8.02 17.01
N GLY A 67 7.23 -7.55 17.41
CA GLY A 67 8.44 -8.37 17.46
C GLY A 67 8.47 -9.39 18.60
N THR A 68 7.46 -9.45 19.48
CA THR A 68 7.45 -10.29 20.69
C THR A 68 6.38 -11.38 20.73
N GLY A 69 5.59 -11.59 19.65
CA GLY A 69 4.49 -12.57 19.62
C GLY A 69 4.57 -13.57 18.47
N ASP A 70 4.07 -14.78 18.72
CA ASP A 70 4.03 -15.93 17.77
C ASP A 70 3.10 -15.72 16.53
N GLN A 71 2.39 -14.60 16.45
CA GLN A 71 1.60 -14.19 15.28
C GLN A 71 2.09 -12.84 14.80
N CYS A 72 3.14 -12.85 14.00
CA CYS A 72 3.69 -11.64 13.42
C CYS A 72 2.73 -11.09 12.35
N ALA A 73 1.79 -10.21 12.77
CA ALA A 73 0.97 -9.44 11.84
C ALA A 73 1.85 -8.53 10.93
N LEU A 74 3.16 -8.56 11.13
CA LEU A 74 4.17 -7.77 10.42
C LEU A 74 5.22 -8.66 9.73
N GLU A 75 4.85 -9.88 9.30
CA GLU A 75 5.73 -10.71 8.46
C GLU A 75 6.18 -9.96 7.20
N TRP A 76 5.36 -9.03 6.72
CA TRP A 76 5.70 -8.13 5.62
C TRP A 76 6.87 -7.18 5.94
N LEU A 77 7.09 -6.79 7.22
CA LEU A 77 8.25 -5.97 7.60
C LEU A 77 9.55 -6.76 7.50
N SER A 78 9.53 -8.03 7.90
CA SER A 78 10.71 -8.88 7.72
C SER A 78 11.04 -9.10 6.24
N ALA A 79 10.02 -8.98 5.37
CA ALA A 79 10.23 -9.00 3.92
C ALA A 79 10.81 -7.68 3.40
N LEU A 80 10.47 -6.54 4.01
CA LEU A 80 11.10 -5.25 3.69
C LEU A 80 12.54 -5.17 4.20
N ASP A 81 12.89 -5.93 5.23
CA ASP A 81 14.28 -6.07 5.70
C ASP A 81 15.15 -6.93 4.75
N ASP A 82 14.54 -7.74 3.88
CA ASP A 82 15.27 -8.39 2.77
C ASP A 82 15.35 -7.41 1.58
N PRO A 83 16.55 -6.83 1.29
CA PRO A 83 16.70 -5.80 0.24
C PRO A 83 16.26 -6.29 -1.15
N ARG A 84 16.20 -7.61 -1.37
CA ARG A 84 15.80 -8.20 -2.64
C ARG A 84 14.28 -8.15 -2.81
N LEU A 85 13.54 -8.47 -1.74
CA LEU A 85 12.07 -8.38 -1.75
C LEU A 85 11.61 -6.93 -1.75
N SER A 86 12.22 -6.07 -0.93
CA SER A 86 11.87 -4.64 -0.92
C SER A 86 12.12 -3.99 -2.27
N GLY A 87 13.26 -4.29 -2.95
CA GLY A 87 13.52 -3.77 -4.28
C GLY A 87 12.50 -4.20 -5.34
N VAL A 88 11.98 -5.42 -5.25
CA VAL A 88 10.91 -5.88 -6.16
C VAL A 88 9.58 -5.17 -5.87
N ILE A 89 9.28 -4.90 -4.61
CA ILE A 89 8.07 -4.17 -4.23
C ILE A 89 8.14 -2.73 -4.71
N ASP A 90 9.27 -2.05 -4.49
CA ASP A 90 9.50 -0.70 -4.97
C ASP A 90 9.33 -0.62 -6.50
N ASP A 91 9.93 -1.57 -7.24
CA ASP A 91 9.76 -1.69 -8.69
C ASP A 91 8.28 -1.80 -9.11
N ILE A 92 7.52 -2.69 -8.46
CA ILE A 92 6.09 -2.88 -8.78
C ILE A 92 5.30 -1.60 -8.49
N MET A 93 5.61 -0.89 -7.41
CA MET A 93 4.90 0.32 -7.01
C MET A 93 5.26 1.53 -7.90
N GLU A 94 6.52 1.65 -8.31
CA GLU A 94 7.00 2.75 -9.16
C GLU A 94 6.64 2.54 -10.64
N HIS A 95 6.65 1.28 -11.10
CA HIS A 95 6.46 0.91 -12.51
C HIS A 95 5.36 -0.15 -12.71
N PRO A 96 4.11 0.12 -12.25
CA PRO A 96 3.02 -0.85 -12.34
C PRO A 96 2.67 -1.25 -13.78
N GLU A 97 3.04 -0.44 -14.78
CA GLU A 97 2.82 -0.71 -16.19
C GLU A 97 3.71 -1.81 -16.76
N GLU A 98 4.85 -2.11 -16.12
CA GLU A 98 5.82 -3.08 -16.59
C GLU A 98 5.23 -4.51 -16.66
N HIS A 99 5.75 -5.32 -17.56
CA HIS A 99 5.29 -6.70 -17.76
C HIS A 99 5.91 -7.64 -16.72
N TYR A 100 5.27 -7.75 -15.56
CA TYR A 100 5.70 -8.68 -14.52
C TYR A 100 5.18 -10.09 -14.78
N THR A 101 6.07 -11.05 -14.55
CA THR A 101 5.77 -12.47 -14.44
C THR A 101 6.38 -13.00 -13.15
N LEU A 102 5.85 -14.12 -12.65
CA LEU A 102 6.38 -14.72 -11.42
C LEU A 102 7.87 -15.11 -11.58
N ASP A 103 8.25 -15.56 -12.77
CA ASP A 103 9.64 -15.92 -13.07
C ASP A 103 10.55 -14.69 -13.05
N LEU A 104 10.13 -13.57 -13.64
CA LEU A 104 10.89 -12.30 -13.62
C LEU A 104 11.06 -11.77 -12.21
N LEU A 105 10.01 -11.80 -11.38
CA LEU A 105 10.07 -11.34 -9.99
C LEU A 105 11.02 -12.21 -9.15
N ALA A 106 10.97 -13.53 -9.34
CA ALA A 106 11.86 -14.47 -8.68
C ALA A 106 13.33 -14.26 -9.09
N GLU A 107 13.58 -14.03 -10.39
CA GLU A 107 14.91 -13.73 -10.92
C GLU A 107 15.48 -12.43 -10.33
N LYS A 108 14.69 -11.36 -10.27
CA LYS A 108 15.08 -10.10 -9.61
C LYS A 108 15.49 -10.29 -8.14
N CYS A 109 14.83 -11.21 -7.44
CA CYS A 109 15.18 -11.59 -6.06
C CYS A 109 16.34 -12.60 -5.97
N MET A 110 16.89 -13.08 -7.09
CA MET A 110 17.87 -14.17 -7.11
C MET A 110 17.37 -15.42 -6.37
N MET A 111 16.10 -15.75 -6.50
CA MET A 111 15.42 -16.88 -5.86
C MET A 111 14.83 -17.82 -6.90
N SER A 112 14.63 -19.08 -6.49
CA SER A 112 13.76 -19.98 -7.28
C SER A 112 12.32 -19.46 -7.21
N ARG A 113 11.52 -19.78 -8.24
CA ARG A 113 10.09 -19.43 -8.30
C ARG A 113 9.32 -19.88 -7.05
N THR A 114 9.60 -21.09 -6.59
CA THR A 114 8.96 -21.65 -5.39
C THR A 114 9.33 -20.85 -4.14
N THR A 115 10.64 -20.64 -3.91
CA THR A 115 11.14 -19.88 -2.78
C THR A 115 10.60 -18.45 -2.74
N PHE A 116 10.57 -17.78 -3.89
CA PHE A 116 9.99 -16.44 -4.01
C PHE A 116 8.50 -16.44 -3.67
N SER A 117 7.72 -17.37 -4.26
CA SER A 117 6.28 -17.47 -4.02
C SER A 117 5.95 -17.70 -2.55
N GLU A 118 6.67 -18.62 -1.89
CA GLU A 118 6.47 -18.93 -0.46
C GLU A 118 6.80 -17.72 0.42
N ARG A 119 7.96 -17.08 0.19
CA ARG A 119 8.37 -15.90 0.97
C ARG A 119 7.42 -14.72 0.75
N PHE A 120 7.04 -14.46 -0.49
CA PHE A 120 6.12 -13.39 -0.82
C PHE A 120 4.73 -13.63 -0.20
N HIS A 121 4.21 -14.85 -0.33
CA HIS A 121 2.92 -15.21 0.27
C HIS A 121 2.97 -15.13 1.80
N LYS A 122 4.05 -15.60 2.42
CA LYS A 122 4.26 -15.49 3.87
C LYS A 122 4.24 -14.04 4.33
N ALA A 123 4.94 -13.16 3.61
CA ALA A 123 5.05 -11.76 3.93
C ALA A 123 3.74 -10.97 3.71
N PHE A 124 3.08 -11.19 2.58
CA PHE A 124 1.94 -10.36 2.14
C PHE A 124 0.58 -11.06 2.21
N GLY A 125 0.52 -12.30 2.67
CA GLY A 125 -0.72 -13.08 2.78
C GLY A 125 -1.38 -13.43 1.44
N ARG A 126 -0.72 -13.17 0.32
CA ARG A 126 -1.27 -13.32 -1.04
C ARG A 126 -0.18 -13.57 -2.10
N PRO A 127 -0.54 -14.13 -3.27
CA PRO A 127 0.38 -14.29 -4.38
C PRO A 127 0.92 -12.96 -4.92
N ALA A 128 2.17 -12.94 -5.41
CA ALA A 128 2.81 -11.74 -5.94
C ALA A 128 2.05 -11.13 -7.14
N MET A 129 1.47 -11.96 -8.02
CA MET A 129 0.71 -11.47 -9.17
C MET A 129 -0.61 -10.81 -8.76
N ASP A 130 -1.23 -11.22 -7.65
CA ASP A 130 -2.41 -10.56 -7.10
C ASP A 130 -2.03 -9.19 -6.50
N PHE A 131 -0.86 -9.10 -5.88
CA PHE A 131 -0.30 -7.82 -5.41
C PHE A 131 -0.06 -6.87 -6.59
N VAL A 132 0.58 -7.31 -7.67
CA VAL A 132 0.76 -6.51 -8.90
C VAL A 132 -0.59 -6.02 -9.44
N ARG A 133 -1.58 -6.92 -9.51
CA ARG A 133 -2.94 -6.57 -9.96
C ARG A 133 -3.55 -5.47 -9.08
N GLU A 134 -3.44 -5.59 -7.78
CA GLU A 134 -3.98 -4.61 -6.84
C GLU A 134 -3.29 -3.25 -6.96
N VAL A 135 -1.94 -3.21 -7.06
CA VAL A 135 -1.19 -1.97 -7.28
C VAL A 135 -1.68 -1.24 -8.52
N ARG A 136 -1.87 -1.96 -9.63
CA ARG A 136 -2.43 -1.42 -10.87
C ARG A 136 -3.82 -0.84 -10.70
N LEU A 137 -4.71 -1.57 -10.04
CA LEU A 137 -6.11 -1.16 -9.89
C LEU A 137 -6.26 0.02 -8.93
N ARG A 138 -5.50 0.06 -7.82
CA ARG A 138 -5.49 1.20 -6.89
C ARG A 138 -4.84 2.44 -7.53
N GLY A 139 -3.76 2.26 -8.28
CA GLY A 139 -3.17 3.34 -9.09
C GLY A 139 -4.17 3.91 -10.10
N ALA A 140 -4.92 3.05 -10.79
CA ALA A 140 -5.99 3.49 -11.70
C ALA A 140 -7.11 4.23 -10.98
N ALA A 141 -7.54 3.78 -9.80
CA ALA A 141 -8.56 4.43 -8.98
C ALA A 141 -8.16 5.86 -8.61
N ARG A 142 -6.89 6.08 -8.20
CA ARG A 142 -6.33 7.42 -7.95
C ARG A 142 -6.36 8.29 -9.22
N MET A 143 -5.93 7.76 -10.36
CA MET A 143 -5.96 8.50 -11.64
C MET A 143 -7.39 8.85 -12.06
N LEU A 144 -8.36 7.95 -11.88
CA LEU A 144 -9.77 8.19 -12.17
C LEU A 144 -10.35 9.36 -11.36
N LYS A 145 -9.94 9.49 -10.10
CA LYS A 145 -10.36 10.59 -9.21
C LYS A 145 -9.65 11.91 -9.51
N GLN A 146 -8.37 11.86 -9.86
CA GLN A 146 -7.53 13.04 -10.02
C GLN A 146 -7.50 13.62 -11.44
N SER A 147 -8.01 12.90 -12.44
CA SER A 147 -7.93 13.31 -13.83
C SER A 147 -9.17 12.97 -14.65
N GLN A 148 -9.34 13.71 -15.76
CA GLN A 148 -10.36 13.42 -16.78
C GLN A 148 -9.79 12.61 -17.95
N GLU A 149 -8.63 11.98 -17.78
CA GLU A 149 -8.04 11.15 -18.83
C GLU A 149 -9.00 10.03 -19.27
N PRO A 150 -9.01 9.69 -20.59
CA PRO A 150 -9.82 8.58 -21.07
C PRO A 150 -9.46 7.27 -20.33
N ILE A 151 -10.48 6.47 -19.99
CA ILE A 151 -10.30 5.19 -19.29
C ILE A 151 -9.32 4.27 -20.03
N LYS A 152 -9.32 4.31 -21.37
CA LYS A 152 -8.36 3.55 -22.19
C LYS A 152 -6.91 3.98 -21.92
N THR A 153 -6.66 5.27 -21.72
CA THR A 153 -5.33 5.81 -21.41
C THR A 153 -4.89 5.38 -20.02
N ILE A 154 -5.78 5.51 -19.02
CA ILE A 154 -5.50 5.05 -17.65
C ILE A 154 -5.20 3.55 -17.63
N ALA A 155 -6.01 2.72 -18.32
CA ALA A 155 -5.78 1.28 -18.41
C ALA A 155 -4.37 0.94 -18.92
N ARG A 156 -3.91 1.63 -19.95
CA ARG A 156 -2.55 1.42 -20.51
C ARG A 156 -1.45 1.87 -19.54
N ARG A 157 -1.63 3.01 -18.87
CA ARG A 157 -0.66 3.55 -17.90
C ARG A 157 -0.47 2.66 -16.69
N VAL A 158 -1.46 1.83 -16.35
CA VAL A 158 -1.34 0.87 -15.24
C VAL A 158 -1.09 -0.57 -15.74
N GLY A 159 -0.67 -0.75 -17.00
CA GLY A 159 -0.19 -2.02 -17.52
C GLY A 159 -1.26 -2.97 -18.05
N TYR A 160 -2.47 -2.49 -18.40
CA TYR A 160 -3.47 -3.31 -19.09
C TYR A 160 -3.40 -3.13 -20.60
N ALA A 161 -3.30 -4.25 -21.33
CA ALA A 161 -3.25 -4.24 -22.78
C ALA A 161 -4.57 -3.79 -23.43
N SER A 162 -5.71 -4.02 -22.77
CA SER A 162 -7.02 -3.62 -23.27
C SER A 162 -7.90 -2.95 -22.21
N ARG A 163 -8.75 -2.01 -22.69
CA ARG A 163 -9.77 -1.38 -21.84
C ARG A 163 -10.77 -2.40 -21.28
N SER A 164 -11.11 -3.43 -22.05
CA SER A 164 -12.08 -4.44 -21.63
C SER A 164 -11.56 -5.23 -20.43
N ASN A 165 -10.33 -5.77 -20.54
CA ASN A 165 -9.71 -6.51 -19.43
C ASN A 165 -9.53 -5.65 -18.18
N PHE A 166 -9.13 -4.39 -18.38
CA PHE A 166 -9.06 -3.42 -17.28
C PHE A 166 -10.41 -3.21 -16.62
N SER A 167 -11.46 -2.90 -17.39
CA SER A 167 -12.80 -2.62 -16.83
C SER A 167 -13.36 -3.82 -16.08
N HIS A 168 -13.15 -5.04 -16.60
CA HIS A 168 -13.54 -6.27 -15.91
C HIS A 168 -12.81 -6.43 -14.57
N ALA A 169 -11.47 -6.34 -14.59
CA ALA A 169 -10.65 -6.48 -13.38
C ALA A 169 -10.97 -5.38 -12.35
N PHE A 170 -11.23 -4.16 -12.80
CA PHE A 170 -11.57 -3.03 -11.94
C PHE A 170 -12.95 -3.22 -11.28
N THR A 171 -13.94 -3.64 -12.06
CA THR A 171 -15.30 -3.91 -11.53
C THR A 171 -15.29 -5.08 -10.55
N GLU A 172 -14.52 -6.13 -10.85
CA GLU A 172 -14.36 -7.27 -9.93
C GLU A 172 -13.73 -6.83 -8.59
N PHE A 173 -12.77 -5.90 -8.62
CA PHE A 173 -12.05 -5.47 -7.42
C PHE A 173 -12.81 -4.41 -6.61
N PHE A 174 -13.42 -3.41 -7.27
CA PHE A 174 -14.09 -2.29 -6.61
C PHE A 174 -15.62 -2.41 -6.55
N GLY A 175 -16.21 -3.42 -7.19
CA GLY A 175 -17.66 -3.62 -7.24
C GLY A 175 -18.41 -2.70 -8.20
N VAL A 176 -17.75 -1.68 -8.77
CA VAL A 176 -18.34 -0.69 -9.67
C VAL A 176 -17.45 -0.46 -10.89
N ALA A 177 -18.07 -0.06 -12.02
CA ALA A 177 -17.33 0.20 -13.25
C ALA A 177 -16.42 1.46 -13.13
N PRO A 178 -15.28 1.53 -13.86
CA PRO A 178 -14.36 2.68 -13.80
C PRO A 178 -15.02 4.03 -14.08
N ALA A 179 -16.00 4.08 -14.97
CA ALA A 179 -16.74 5.31 -15.29
C ALA A 179 -17.62 5.78 -14.12
N GLU A 180 -18.30 4.85 -13.47
CA GLU A 180 -19.11 5.10 -12.29
C GLU A 180 -18.26 5.51 -11.09
N TYR A 181 -17.13 4.80 -10.86
CA TYR A 181 -16.17 5.15 -9.81
C TYR A 181 -15.66 6.59 -9.92
N ARG A 182 -15.43 7.08 -11.15
CA ARG A 182 -15.04 8.47 -11.42
C ARG A 182 -16.13 9.46 -11.01
N SER A 183 -17.41 9.14 -11.27
CA SER A 183 -18.53 10.04 -11.01
C SER A 183 -18.97 10.10 -9.55
N THR A 184 -18.66 9.09 -8.75
CA THR A 184 -19.11 9.00 -7.35
C THR A 184 -18.52 10.10 -6.46
N ASP A 185 -17.38 10.69 -6.83
CA ASP A 185 -16.71 11.76 -6.06
C ASP A 185 -17.21 13.18 -6.44
N THR A 186 -17.89 13.33 -7.56
CA THR A 186 -18.43 14.64 -8.00
C THR A 186 -19.71 15.01 -7.22
N ALA A 187 -20.32 14.06 -6.51
CA ALA A 187 -21.56 14.26 -5.79
C ALA A 187 -21.38 14.64 -4.29
N GLN A 188 -20.17 14.63 -3.74
CA GLN A 188 -19.89 14.97 -2.34
C GLN A 188 -19.23 16.35 -2.14
N GLY A 189 -19.09 17.14 -3.21
CA GLY A 189 -18.44 18.47 -3.21
C GLY A 189 -19.38 19.63 -3.50
N THR A 190 -20.67 19.56 -3.08
CA THR A 190 -21.59 20.70 -3.21
C THR A 190 -22.20 21.03 -1.88
#